data_b3b59270e3a94055397f47252e023afe
#
_entry.id   b3b59270e3a94055397f47252e023afe
#
_cell.length_a   1.000
_cell.length_b   1.000
_cell.length_c   1.000
_cell.angle_alpha   90.00
_cell.angle_beta   90.00
_cell.angle_gamma   90.00
#
_symmetry.space_group_name_H-M   'P 1'
#
loop_
_entity.id
_entity.type
_entity.pdbx_description
1 polymer ?
#
loop_
_entity_poly.entity_id
_entity_poly.type
_entity_poly.pdbx_seq_one_letter_code
_entity_poly.pdbx_strand_id
1 'polypeptide(L)'
;LNFHQSIFEVSSGWTTTGMSVLDVEQGNIYSFLTLRALCMLFGGIGIILVMISVFSDRYGLRLYSAEGHGDSFLPNLLRSARLMFAIYIGLITVGIISYMIFGMSFFDAFVHSITAVATGGFSNYNDSIAHFSIENGYNIIQVCGIQVTSIILMFSGSISFISFAFLLRGDFKTFFKNFENHAELVILVIVIPLILILSITSNTVTSNNALMYSVFFTISAMSTTGFQIMSIDINTLNPAICFIFILIMLIGCQSSSTCGGIKVG
;
A
#
# COMPACT_ATOMS: atom_id res chain seq x y z
N LEU A 1 -16.27 -14.29 15.47
CA LEU A 1 -16.27 -14.56 14.02
C LEU A 1 -16.97 -15.85 13.71
N ASN A 2 -17.87 -15.82 12.73
CA ASN A 2 -18.43 -17.03 12.13
C ASN A 2 -17.42 -17.61 11.13
N PHE A 3 -17.54 -18.90 10.78
CA PHE A 3 -16.63 -19.59 9.86
C PHE A 3 -16.44 -18.83 8.53
N HIS A 4 -17.51 -18.35 7.91
CA HIS A 4 -17.45 -17.57 6.66
C HIS A 4 -16.70 -16.24 6.81
N GLN A 5 -16.93 -15.53 7.91
CA GLN A 5 -16.22 -14.29 8.23
C GLN A 5 -14.71 -14.54 8.42
N SER A 6 -14.35 -15.64 9.09
CA SER A 6 -12.95 -16.01 9.29
C SER A 6 -12.25 -16.32 7.96
N ILE A 7 -12.91 -17.05 7.05
CA ILE A 7 -12.37 -17.31 5.70
C ILE A 7 -12.19 -15.98 4.94
N PHE A 8 -13.19 -15.09 5.01
CA PHE A 8 -13.11 -13.79 4.32
C PHE A 8 -11.94 -12.96 4.83
N GLU A 9 -11.78 -12.82 6.15
CA GLU A 9 -10.67 -12.05 6.75
C GLU A 9 -9.30 -12.59 6.37
N VAL A 10 -9.13 -13.92 6.44
CA VAL A 10 -7.86 -14.57 6.08
C VAL A 10 -7.59 -14.43 4.58
N SER A 11 -8.59 -14.63 3.74
CA SER A 11 -8.46 -14.44 2.28
C SER A 11 -8.09 -13.01 1.94
N SER A 12 -8.79 -12.03 2.54
CA SER A 12 -8.53 -10.61 2.37
C SER A 12 -7.11 -10.23 2.81
N GLY A 13 -6.61 -10.83 3.91
CA GLY A 13 -5.24 -10.63 4.36
C GLY A 13 -4.20 -11.20 3.40
N TRP A 14 -4.36 -12.47 2.95
CA TRP A 14 -3.42 -13.13 2.03
C TRP A 14 -3.38 -12.50 0.64
N THR A 15 -4.52 -12.05 0.13
CA THR A 15 -4.61 -11.36 -1.17
C THR A 15 -4.29 -9.88 -1.10
N THR A 16 -3.91 -9.39 0.09
CA THR A 16 -3.66 -7.96 0.34
C THR A 16 -4.81 -7.04 -0.10
N THR A 17 -6.05 -7.54 -0.03
CA THR A 17 -7.23 -6.79 -0.45
C THR A 17 -7.65 -5.73 0.58
N GLY A 18 -7.50 -6.03 1.88
CA GLY A 18 -7.76 -5.08 2.97
C GLY A 18 -9.23 -4.86 3.35
N MET A 19 -10.16 -5.53 2.70
CA MET A 19 -11.57 -5.47 3.11
C MET A 19 -11.79 -6.30 4.38
N SER A 20 -12.53 -5.73 5.33
CA SER A 20 -12.85 -6.36 6.62
C SER A 20 -14.35 -6.38 6.87
N VAL A 21 -14.83 -7.47 7.45
CA VAL A 21 -16.21 -7.60 7.96
C VAL A 21 -16.26 -7.44 9.47
N LEU A 22 -15.11 -7.12 10.08
CA LEU A 22 -14.97 -6.98 11.53
C LEU A 22 -15.09 -5.53 11.94
N ASP A 23 -15.78 -5.32 13.05
CA ASP A 23 -15.60 -4.13 13.86
C ASP A 23 -14.34 -4.31 14.71
N VAL A 24 -13.25 -3.70 14.24
CA VAL A 24 -11.90 -3.89 14.81
C VAL A 24 -11.82 -3.36 16.25
N GLU A 25 -12.63 -2.34 16.59
CA GLU A 25 -12.60 -1.69 17.90
C GLU A 25 -13.29 -2.51 19.00
N GLN A 26 -14.28 -3.32 18.64
CA GLN A 26 -15.03 -4.14 19.61
C GLN A 26 -14.26 -5.38 20.10
N GLY A 27 -13.16 -5.75 19.47
CA GLY A 27 -12.48 -7.00 19.77
C GLY A 27 -10.98 -6.94 19.95
N ASN A 28 -10.41 -5.85 20.42
CA ASN A 28 -8.96 -5.54 20.57
C ASN A 28 -8.08 -6.72 21.06
N ILE A 29 -7.99 -7.78 20.26
CA ILE A 29 -7.07 -8.87 20.49
C ILE A 29 -5.83 -8.60 19.64
N TYR A 30 -4.80 -8.03 20.23
CA TYR A 30 -3.51 -7.75 19.59
C TYR A 30 -2.97 -8.93 18.76
N SER A 31 -3.18 -10.16 19.24
CA SER A 31 -2.79 -11.38 18.52
C SER A 31 -3.49 -11.52 17.17
N PHE A 32 -4.76 -11.16 17.09
CA PHE A 32 -5.53 -11.24 15.86
C PHE A 32 -5.14 -10.13 14.87
N LEU A 33 -4.95 -8.90 15.36
CA LEU A 33 -4.46 -7.78 14.55
C LEU A 33 -3.07 -8.07 13.99
N THR A 34 -2.19 -8.67 14.82
CA THR A 34 -0.87 -9.13 14.36
C THR A 34 -0.99 -10.22 13.28
N LEU A 35 -1.89 -11.18 13.45
CA LEU A 35 -2.12 -12.23 12.45
C LEU A 35 -2.56 -11.63 11.11
N ARG A 36 -3.49 -10.66 11.12
CA ARG A 36 -3.93 -9.94 9.91
C ARG A 36 -2.75 -9.25 9.21
N ALA A 37 -1.91 -8.53 9.97
CA ALA A 37 -0.73 -7.87 9.44
C ALA A 37 0.28 -8.88 8.86
N LEU A 38 0.51 -10.03 9.52
CA LEU A 38 1.38 -11.08 9.02
C LEU A 38 0.84 -11.75 7.75
N CYS A 39 -0.47 -11.96 7.65
CA CYS A 39 -1.07 -12.46 6.41
C CYS A 39 -0.79 -11.49 5.25
N MET A 40 -0.91 -10.17 5.47
CA MET A 40 -0.55 -9.17 4.45
C MET A 40 0.95 -9.11 4.17
N LEU A 41 1.79 -9.28 5.19
CA LEU A 41 3.25 -9.31 5.03
C LEU A 41 3.65 -10.43 4.04
N PHE A 42 3.16 -11.63 4.27
CA PHE A 42 3.48 -12.80 3.43
C PHE A 42 2.74 -12.76 2.10
N GLY A 43 1.51 -12.26 2.08
CA GLY A 43 0.74 -12.08 0.85
C GLY A 43 1.37 -11.04 -0.09
N GLY A 44 1.76 -9.88 0.43
CA GLY A 44 2.30 -8.78 -0.36
C GLY A 44 3.66 -9.08 -1.00
N ILE A 45 4.53 -9.79 -0.30
CA ILE A 45 5.81 -10.21 -0.88
C ILE A 45 5.69 -11.46 -1.76
N GLY A 46 4.57 -12.17 -1.63
CA GLY A 46 4.37 -13.49 -2.22
C GLY A 46 5.06 -14.59 -1.41
N ILE A 47 4.28 -15.52 -0.91
CA ILE A 47 4.80 -16.65 -0.13
C ILE A 47 5.84 -17.44 -0.93
N ILE A 48 5.72 -17.45 -2.25
CA ILE A 48 6.63 -18.13 -3.17
C ILE A 48 8.02 -17.47 -3.14
N LEU A 49 8.09 -16.15 -3.06
CA LEU A 49 9.35 -15.43 -2.96
C LEU A 49 10.07 -15.74 -1.64
N VAL A 50 9.31 -15.86 -0.54
CA VAL A 50 9.83 -16.33 0.75
C VAL A 50 10.34 -17.77 0.63
N MET A 51 9.56 -18.65 0.03
CA MET A 51 9.94 -20.06 -0.19
C MET A 51 11.21 -20.17 -1.03
N ILE A 52 11.33 -19.41 -2.11
CA ILE A 52 12.55 -19.39 -2.96
C ILE A 52 13.75 -18.83 -2.19
N SER A 53 13.55 -17.85 -1.30
CA SER A 53 14.64 -17.28 -0.50
C SER A 53 15.20 -18.26 0.53
N VAL A 54 14.34 -19.16 1.04
CA VAL A 54 14.67 -20.16 2.06
C VAL A 54 15.06 -21.50 1.43
N PHE A 55 14.34 -21.95 0.42
CA PHE A 55 14.55 -23.24 -0.23
C PHE A 55 15.07 -23.04 -1.66
N SER A 56 16.30 -23.49 -1.90
CA SER A 56 16.98 -23.40 -3.21
C SER A 56 16.52 -24.54 -4.13
N ASP A 57 15.29 -24.50 -4.65
CA ASP A 57 14.83 -25.57 -5.51
C ASP A 57 14.26 -25.10 -6.87
N ARG A 58 14.46 -25.94 -7.93
CA ARG A 58 13.97 -25.68 -9.30
C ARG A 58 12.43 -25.57 -9.38
N TYR A 59 11.70 -26.08 -8.42
CA TYR A 59 10.24 -25.96 -8.35
C TYR A 59 9.78 -24.55 -7.99
N GLY A 60 10.49 -23.83 -7.14
CA GLY A 60 10.21 -22.43 -6.81
C GLY A 60 10.23 -21.51 -8.02
N LEU A 61 11.08 -21.78 -9.01
CA LEU A 61 11.18 -21.03 -10.27
C LEU A 61 9.87 -21.07 -11.08
N ARG A 62 9.24 -22.25 -11.19
CA ARG A 62 8.00 -22.42 -11.96
C ARG A 62 6.83 -21.72 -11.28
N LEU A 63 6.79 -21.76 -9.97
CA LEU A 63 5.75 -21.12 -9.18
C LEU A 63 5.87 -19.59 -9.23
N TYR A 64 7.09 -19.04 -9.14
CA TYR A 64 7.36 -17.61 -9.26
C TYR A 64 6.93 -17.04 -10.61
N SER A 65 7.22 -17.75 -11.69
CA SER A 65 6.77 -17.39 -13.04
C SER A 65 5.25 -17.48 -13.18
N ALA A 66 4.59 -18.40 -12.47
CA ALA A 66 3.14 -18.58 -12.50
C ALA A 66 2.38 -17.46 -11.75
N GLU A 67 3.02 -16.76 -10.80
CA GLU A 67 2.47 -15.57 -10.13
C GLU A 67 2.53 -14.29 -10.99
N GLY A 68 2.98 -14.39 -12.26
CA GLY A 68 3.04 -13.24 -13.17
C GLY A 68 4.24 -12.33 -12.95
N HIS A 69 5.26 -12.77 -12.22
CA HIS A 69 6.54 -12.09 -12.15
C HIS A 69 7.34 -12.36 -13.41
N GLY A 70 7.50 -11.34 -14.26
CA GLY A 70 8.25 -11.41 -15.50
C GLY A 70 9.74 -11.71 -15.30
N ASP A 71 10.45 -11.85 -16.40
CA ASP A 71 11.82 -12.33 -16.49
C ASP A 71 12.78 -11.74 -15.44
N SER A 72 13.52 -12.64 -14.79
CA SER A 72 14.54 -12.29 -13.81
C SER A 72 15.71 -11.54 -14.47
N PHE A 73 15.79 -10.23 -14.26
CA PHE A 73 16.93 -9.41 -14.68
C PHE A 73 18.24 -9.72 -13.93
N LEU A 74 18.21 -10.63 -12.96
CA LEU A 74 19.37 -11.05 -12.20
C LEU A 74 19.71 -12.51 -12.50
N PRO A 75 20.99 -12.82 -12.81
CA PRO A 75 21.41 -14.16 -13.21
C PRO A 75 21.24 -15.22 -12.11
N ASN A 76 20.86 -14.80 -10.89
CA ASN A 76 20.66 -15.69 -9.77
C ASN A 76 19.34 -15.34 -9.05
N LEU A 77 18.33 -16.18 -9.23
CA LEU A 77 17.00 -15.99 -8.66
C LEU A 77 17.00 -15.84 -7.13
N LEU A 78 17.81 -16.64 -6.43
CA LEU A 78 17.97 -16.55 -4.97
C LEU A 78 18.50 -15.19 -4.53
N ARG A 79 19.44 -14.64 -5.29
CA ARG A 79 20.01 -13.33 -5.00
C ARG A 79 18.98 -12.23 -5.22
N SER A 80 18.16 -12.35 -6.26
CA SER A 80 17.06 -11.44 -6.54
C SER A 80 16.01 -11.49 -5.43
N ALA A 81 15.58 -12.69 -5.03
CA ALA A 81 14.60 -12.90 -3.98
C ALA A 81 15.06 -12.32 -2.63
N ARG A 82 16.32 -12.56 -2.25
CA ARG A 82 16.89 -11.98 -1.02
C ARG A 82 16.95 -10.46 -1.06
N LEU A 83 17.29 -9.89 -2.21
CA LEU A 83 17.32 -8.44 -2.38
C LEU A 83 15.93 -7.83 -2.25
N MET A 84 14.92 -8.42 -2.91
CA MET A 84 13.52 -7.98 -2.82
C MET A 84 13.01 -8.06 -1.38
N PHE A 85 13.29 -9.17 -0.69
CA PHE A 85 12.95 -9.33 0.72
C PHE A 85 13.62 -8.29 1.60
N ALA A 86 14.90 -8.02 1.39
CA ALA A 86 15.65 -7.02 2.14
C ALA A 86 15.10 -5.60 1.91
N ILE A 87 14.73 -5.24 0.68
CA ILE A 87 14.10 -3.96 0.35
C ILE A 87 12.75 -3.84 1.09
N TYR A 88 11.94 -4.88 1.02
CA TYR A 88 10.61 -4.90 1.63
C TYR A 88 10.68 -4.71 3.15
N ILE A 89 11.53 -5.48 3.85
CA ILE A 89 11.75 -5.35 5.28
C ILE A 89 12.37 -3.99 5.63
N GLY A 90 13.28 -3.50 4.78
CA GLY A 90 13.87 -2.17 4.96
C GLY A 90 12.82 -1.06 4.91
N LEU A 91 11.91 -1.09 3.93
CA LEU A 91 10.81 -0.12 3.82
C LEU A 91 9.87 -0.18 5.04
N ILE A 92 9.51 -1.38 5.50
CA ILE A 92 8.70 -1.57 6.71
C ILE A 92 9.41 -0.97 7.92
N THR A 93 10.69 -1.24 8.09
CA THR A 93 11.49 -0.73 9.23
C THR A 93 11.55 0.81 9.22
N VAL A 94 11.79 1.41 8.06
CA VAL A 94 11.75 2.87 7.89
C VAL A 94 10.35 3.42 8.20
N GLY A 95 9.31 2.73 7.76
CA GLY A 95 7.92 3.09 8.05
C GLY A 95 7.62 3.08 9.55
N ILE A 96 8.01 2.02 10.27
CA ILE A 96 7.82 1.92 11.72
C ILE A 96 8.49 3.10 12.43
N ILE A 97 9.77 3.36 12.11
CA ILE A 97 10.52 4.46 12.72
C ILE A 97 9.84 5.81 12.43
N SER A 98 9.43 6.05 11.18
CA SER A 98 8.76 7.29 10.78
C SER A 98 7.44 7.49 11.51
N TYR A 99 6.58 6.48 11.59
CA TYR A 99 5.31 6.57 12.30
C TYR A 99 5.50 6.80 13.80
N MET A 100 6.49 6.16 14.42
CA MET A 100 6.82 6.37 15.84
C MET A 100 7.32 7.79 16.10
N ILE A 101 8.11 8.38 15.21
CA ILE A 101 8.56 9.79 15.31
C ILE A 101 7.35 10.73 15.32
N PHE A 102 6.31 10.42 14.54
CA PHE A 102 5.09 11.21 14.48
C PHE A 102 4.05 10.83 15.54
N GLY A 103 4.41 10.00 16.52
CA GLY A 103 3.61 9.76 17.72
C GLY A 103 2.67 8.57 17.69
N MET A 104 2.75 7.68 16.67
CA MET A 104 2.06 6.40 16.73
C MET A 104 2.67 5.48 17.79
N SER A 105 1.85 4.62 18.41
CA SER A 105 2.36 3.52 19.25
C SER A 105 3.20 2.57 18.40
N PHE A 106 4.13 1.83 19.04
CA PHE A 106 4.93 0.84 18.30
C PHE A 106 4.05 -0.20 17.57
N PHE A 107 2.97 -0.64 18.22
CA PHE A 107 2.09 -1.64 17.64
C PHE A 107 1.34 -1.09 16.41
N ASP A 108 0.82 0.13 16.50
CA ASP A 108 0.15 0.78 15.37
C ASP A 108 1.13 1.05 14.23
N ALA A 109 2.32 1.56 14.55
CA ALA A 109 3.38 1.79 13.58
C ALA A 109 3.78 0.50 12.85
N PHE A 110 3.89 -0.62 13.58
CA PHE A 110 4.22 -1.94 13.04
C PHE A 110 3.14 -2.42 12.05
N VAL A 111 1.87 -2.41 12.47
CA VAL A 111 0.77 -2.88 11.61
C VAL A 111 0.62 -1.99 10.38
N HIS A 112 0.53 -0.66 10.56
CA HIS A 112 0.32 0.26 9.44
C HIS A 112 1.51 0.29 8.45
N SER A 113 2.75 0.11 8.93
CA SER A 113 3.91 0.02 8.03
C SER A 113 3.86 -1.23 7.15
N ILE A 114 3.53 -2.38 7.72
CA ILE A 114 3.36 -3.63 6.97
C ILE A 114 2.26 -3.46 5.94
N THR A 115 1.08 -3.01 6.36
CA THR A 115 -0.10 -2.96 5.49
C THR A 115 0.00 -1.87 4.42
N ALA A 116 0.75 -0.79 4.68
CA ALA A 116 1.08 0.23 3.69
C ALA A 116 2.02 -0.30 2.59
N VAL A 117 3.14 -0.93 2.98
CA VAL A 117 4.13 -1.46 2.03
C VAL A 117 3.62 -2.70 1.29
N ALA A 118 2.80 -3.52 1.96
CA ALA A 118 2.07 -4.63 1.33
C ALA A 118 0.93 -4.17 0.43
N THR A 119 0.63 -2.86 0.41
CA THR A 119 -0.50 -2.27 -0.32
C THR A 119 -1.85 -2.95 0.00
N GLY A 120 -2.04 -3.34 1.26
CA GLY A 120 -3.19 -4.12 1.69
C GLY A 120 -4.23 -3.34 2.50
N GLY A 121 -3.85 -2.25 3.19
CA GLY A 121 -4.76 -1.30 3.81
C GLY A 121 -5.47 -1.72 5.10
N PHE A 122 -5.15 -2.86 5.71
CA PHE A 122 -5.68 -3.17 7.03
C PHE A 122 -5.18 -2.16 8.08
N SER A 123 -6.09 -1.74 8.94
CA SER A 123 -5.82 -0.86 10.08
C SER A 123 -6.24 -1.54 11.39
N ASN A 124 -5.72 -1.00 12.50
CA ASN A 124 -6.14 -1.33 13.86
C ASN A 124 -7.41 -0.57 14.27
N TYR A 125 -7.90 0.33 13.41
CA TYR A 125 -9.03 1.22 13.66
C TYR A 125 -10.01 1.17 12.49
N ASN A 126 -11.30 1.32 12.78
CA ASN A 126 -12.35 1.34 11.75
C ASN A 126 -12.19 2.51 10.78
N ASP A 127 -11.70 3.65 11.29
CA ASP A 127 -11.48 4.88 10.52
C ASP A 127 -10.13 4.91 9.79
N SER A 128 -9.37 3.80 9.78
CA SER A 128 -8.06 3.72 9.13
C SER A 128 -7.07 4.77 9.66
N ILE A 129 -6.34 5.48 8.79
CA ILE A 129 -5.41 6.57 9.15
C ILE A 129 -6.16 7.79 9.71
N ALA A 130 -7.45 7.97 9.41
CA ALA A 130 -8.25 9.06 9.96
C ALA A 130 -8.36 9.03 11.49
N HIS A 131 -8.14 7.88 12.13
CA HIS A 131 -8.06 7.76 13.59
C HIS A 131 -6.99 8.69 14.18
N PHE A 132 -5.88 8.89 13.50
CA PHE A 132 -4.78 9.76 13.93
C PHE A 132 -5.06 11.21 13.54
N SER A 133 -6.06 11.81 14.18
CA SER A 133 -6.58 13.15 13.91
C SER A 133 -6.38 14.11 15.09
N ILE A 134 -6.58 15.38 14.83
CA ILE A 134 -6.52 16.42 15.87
C ILE A 134 -7.60 16.17 16.94
N GLU A 135 -8.76 15.66 16.55
CA GLU A 135 -9.89 15.32 17.45
C GLU A 135 -9.49 14.25 18.47
N ASN A 136 -8.61 13.34 18.08
CA ASN A 136 -8.08 12.27 18.94
C ASN A 136 -6.79 12.68 19.70
N GLY A 137 -6.46 13.98 19.73
CA GLY A 137 -5.38 14.51 20.54
C GLY A 137 -4.01 14.60 19.84
N TYR A 138 -3.93 14.36 18.53
CA TYR A 138 -2.70 14.51 17.77
C TYR A 138 -2.47 15.98 17.33
N ASN A 139 -1.23 16.43 17.37
CA ASN A 139 -0.86 17.74 16.85
C ASN A 139 -0.89 17.74 15.30
N ILE A 140 -1.10 18.91 14.70
CA ILE A 140 -1.15 19.07 13.24
C ILE A 140 0.11 18.53 12.55
N ILE A 141 1.29 18.69 13.16
CA ILE A 141 2.57 18.18 12.63
C ILE A 141 2.59 16.64 12.64
N GLN A 142 2.05 16.03 13.69
CA GLN A 142 1.94 14.58 13.80
C GLN A 142 0.97 14.02 12.75
N VAL A 143 -0.20 14.63 12.61
CA VAL A 143 -1.20 14.24 11.60
C VAL A 143 -0.61 14.33 10.18
N CYS A 144 -0.03 15.47 9.82
CA CYS A 144 0.61 15.64 8.52
C CYS A 144 1.77 14.65 8.32
N GLY A 145 2.58 14.42 9.35
CA GLY A 145 3.70 13.48 9.29
C GLY A 145 3.24 12.04 9.06
N ILE A 146 2.19 11.60 9.73
CA ILE A 146 1.59 10.28 9.55
C ILE A 146 1.03 10.13 8.13
N GLN A 147 0.29 11.13 7.63
CA GLN A 147 -0.28 11.12 6.28
C GLN A 147 0.81 11.08 5.21
N VAL A 148 1.86 11.90 5.33
CA VAL A 148 2.99 11.91 4.39
C VAL A 148 3.76 10.59 4.43
N THR A 149 3.99 10.03 5.61
CA THR A 149 4.63 8.72 5.76
C THR A 149 3.81 7.64 5.05
N SER A 150 2.49 7.63 5.24
CA SER A 150 1.59 6.69 4.56
C SER A 150 1.68 6.83 3.04
N ILE A 151 1.66 8.07 2.51
CA ILE A 151 1.81 8.35 1.07
C ILE A 151 3.12 7.76 0.53
N ILE A 152 4.24 8.00 1.23
CA ILE A 152 5.56 7.52 0.81
C ILE A 152 5.61 5.98 0.83
N LEU A 153 5.07 5.34 1.85
CA LEU A 153 5.07 3.88 1.96
C LEU A 153 4.17 3.23 0.91
N MET A 154 2.94 3.74 0.70
CA MET A 154 2.02 3.25 -0.34
C MET A 154 2.63 3.41 -1.74
N PHE A 155 3.22 4.57 -2.02
CA PHE A 155 3.90 4.82 -3.29
C PHE A 155 5.14 3.92 -3.46
N SER A 156 5.88 3.69 -2.38
CA SER A 156 7.02 2.76 -2.40
C SER A 156 6.59 1.31 -2.68
N GLY A 157 5.43 0.89 -2.17
CA GLY A 157 4.84 -0.43 -2.46
C GLY A 157 4.36 -0.56 -3.91
N SER A 158 4.00 0.54 -4.57
CA SER A 158 3.59 0.55 -5.98
C SER A 158 4.76 0.41 -6.96
N ILE A 159 5.96 0.80 -6.55
CA ILE A 159 7.17 0.73 -7.37
C ILE A 159 7.67 -0.72 -7.45
N SER A 160 8.09 -1.13 -8.64
CA SER A 160 8.72 -2.43 -8.89
C SER A 160 9.98 -2.61 -8.02
N PHE A 161 10.14 -3.78 -7.42
CA PHE A 161 11.35 -4.12 -6.65
C PHE A 161 12.63 -4.00 -7.48
N ILE A 162 12.55 -4.19 -8.79
CA ILE A 162 13.68 -4.03 -9.73
C ILE A 162 14.06 -2.56 -9.83
N SER A 163 13.08 -1.67 -9.94
CA SER A 163 13.29 -0.22 -9.94
C SER A 163 13.93 0.25 -8.62
N PHE A 164 13.51 -0.29 -7.49
CA PHE A 164 14.17 -0.05 -6.20
C PHE A 164 15.63 -0.53 -6.18
N ALA A 165 15.91 -1.68 -6.78
CA ALA A 165 17.29 -2.18 -6.86
C ALA A 165 18.23 -1.22 -7.63
N PHE A 166 17.73 -0.55 -8.69
CA PHE A 166 18.48 0.49 -9.39
C PHE A 166 18.68 1.72 -8.50
N LEU A 167 17.66 2.14 -7.76
CA LEU A 167 17.75 3.25 -6.83
C LEU A 167 18.84 3.01 -5.77
N LEU A 168 18.85 1.82 -5.15
CA LEU A 168 19.85 1.44 -4.15
C LEU A 168 21.26 1.35 -4.69
N ARG A 169 21.42 1.06 -5.99
CA ARG A 169 22.73 1.06 -6.69
C ARG A 169 23.19 2.44 -7.11
N GLY A 170 22.38 3.48 -6.91
CA GLY A 170 22.67 4.85 -7.33
C GLY A 170 22.48 5.10 -8.83
N ASP A 171 21.89 4.14 -9.56
CA ASP A 171 21.61 4.30 -11.00
C ASP A 171 20.25 4.99 -11.21
N PHE A 172 20.21 6.26 -10.83
CA PHE A 172 19.03 7.12 -10.99
C PHE A 172 18.62 7.27 -12.46
N LYS A 173 19.58 7.20 -13.39
CA LYS A 173 19.31 7.36 -14.81
C LYS A 173 18.46 6.21 -15.35
N THR A 174 18.76 4.99 -14.97
CA THR A 174 17.97 3.81 -15.35
C THR A 174 16.62 3.82 -14.65
N PHE A 175 16.57 4.22 -13.37
CA PHE A 175 15.32 4.39 -12.64
C PHE A 175 14.34 5.34 -13.35
N PHE A 176 14.80 6.55 -13.72
CA PHE A 176 13.96 7.54 -14.41
C PHE A 176 13.71 7.22 -15.90
N LYS A 177 14.46 6.32 -16.52
CA LYS A 177 14.21 5.87 -17.91
C LYS A 177 13.22 4.73 -18.02
N ASN A 178 12.88 4.07 -16.91
CA ASN A 178 11.92 2.98 -16.93
C ASN A 178 10.53 3.50 -17.34
N PHE A 179 9.95 2.87 -18.35
CA PHE A 179 8.63 3.23 -18.88
C PHE A 179 7.54 3.15 -17.80
N GLU A 180 7.57 2.13 -16.95
CA GLU A 180 6.59 1.94 -15.88
C GLU A 180 6.61 3.12 -14.88
N ASN A 181 7.80 3.58 -14.47
CA ASN A 181 7.94 4.74 -13.57
C ASN A 181 7.39 6.02 -14.21
N HIS A 182 7.62 6.20 -15.52
CA HIS A 182 7.08 7.36 -16.25
C HIS A 182 5.55 7.30 -16.36
N ALA A 183 5.00 6.15 -16.72
CA ALA A 183 3.57 5.97 -16.85
C ALA A 183 2.84 6.24 -15.53
N GLU A 184 3.37 5.73 -14.42
CA GLU A 184 2.85 5.96 -13.07
C GLU A 184 2.87 7.44 -12.69
N LEU A 185 3.99 8.14 -12.93
CA LEU A 185 4.09 9.58 -12.69
C LEU A 185 3.12 10.38 -13.57
N VAL A 186 2.97 10.04 -14.83
CA VAL A 186 2.02 10.72 -15.75
C VAL A 186 0.59 10.56 -15.25
N ILE A 187 0.20 9.36 -14.81
CA ILE A 187 -1.12 9.12 -14.23
C ILE A 187 -1.33 10.03 -13.00
N LEU A 188 -0.37 10.10 -12.08
CA LEU A 188 -0.47 10.96 -10.90
C LEU A 188 -0.61 12.44 -11.27
N VAL A 189 0.21 12.92 -12.21
CA VAL A 189 0.21 14.33 -12.65
C VAL A 189 -1.14 14.72 -13.28
N ILE A 190 -1.83 13.79 -13.94
CA ILE A 190 -3.14 14.05 -14.54
C ILE A 190 -4.27 13.91 -13.51
N VAL A 191 -4.24 12.87 -12.71
CA VAL A 191 -5.37 12.49 -11.84
C VAL A 191 -5.44 13.36 -10.58
N ILE A 192 -4.31 13.70 -9.95
CA ILE A 192 -4.32 14.53 -8.73
C ILE A 192 -5.01 15.88 -8.97
N PRO A 193 -4.68 16.68 -10.00
CA PRO A 193 -5.39 17.93 -10.30
C PRO A 193 -6.87 17.70 -10.63
N LEU A 194 -7.19 16.62 -11.33
CA LEU A 194 -8.58 16.31 -11.69
C LEU A 194 -9.43 16.04 -10.44
N ILE A 195 -8.94 15.23 -9.51
CA ILE A 195 -9.62 14.96 -8.23
C ILE A 195 -9.67 16.23 -7.38
N LEU A 196 -8.62 17.04 -7.38
CA LEU A 196 -8.59 18.32 -6.66
C LEU A 196 -9.72 19.25 -7.13
N ILE A 197 -9.86 19.43 -8.43
CA ILE A 197 -10.91 20.29 -9.02
C ILE A 197 -12.29 19.71 -8.68
N LEU A 198 -12.50 18.40 -8.86
CA LEU A 198 -13.78 17.75 -8.57
C LEU A 198 -14.14 17.82 -7.09
N SER A 199 -13.20 17.65 -6.17
CA SER A 199 -13.45 17.71 -4.73
C SER A 199 -13.83 19.09 -4.25
N ILE A 200 -13.24 20.14 -4.82
CA ILE A 200 -13.57 21.53 -4.53
C ILE A 200 -14.94 21.89 -5.13
N THR A 201 -15.20 21.53 -6.38
CA THR A 201 -16.47 21.89 -7.06
C THR A 201 -17.68 21.16 -6.47
N SER A 202 -17.50 19.95 -5.95
CA SER A 202 -18.58 19.19 -5.30
C SER A 202 -18.73 19.47 -3.81
N ASN A 203 -17.90 20.37 -3.23
CA ASN A 203 -17.86 20.67 -1.79
C ASN A 203 -17.70 19.40 -0.90
N THR A 204 -17.07 18.36 -1.42
CA THR A 204 -16.83 17.12 -0.66
C THR A 204 -15.80 17.33 0.45
N VAL A 205 -14.88 18.30 0.27
CA VAL A 205 -13.82 18.63 1.22
C VAL A 205 -13.61 20.13 1.26
N THR A 206 -13.25 20.68 2.44
CA THR A 206 -12.86 22.08 2.59
C THR A 206 -11.62 22.36 1.76
N SER A 207 -11.56 23.54 1.13
CA SER A 207 -10.48 23.94 0.23
C SER A 207 -9.07 23.78 0.85
N ASN A 208 -8.95 23.97 2.17
CA ASN A 208 -7.66 23.85 2.88
C ASN A 208 -7.13 22.39 2.89
N ASN A 209 -7.99 21.41 2.92
CA ASN A 209 -7.63 19.99 2.98
C ASN A 209 -7.71 19.29 1.62
N ALA A 210 -8.23 19.98 0.59
CA ALA A 210 -8.49 19.38 -0.72
C ALA A 210 -7.24 18.84 -1.42
N LEU A 211 -6.08 19.51 -1.25
CA LEU A 211 -4.81 19.06 -1.82
C LEU A 211 -4.35 17.75 -1.19
N MET A 212 -4.32 17.68 0.16
CA MET A 212 -3.91 16.45 0.87
C MET A 212 -4.87 15.31 0.56
N TYR A 213 -6.17 15.58 0.53
CA TYR A 213 -7.21 14.64 0.11
C TYR A 213 -6.89 14.07 -1.28
N SER A 214 -6.70 14.95 -2.28
CA SER A 214 -6.49 14.53 -3.66
C SER A 214 -5.22 13.69 -3.83
N VAL A 215 -4.11 14.09 -3.20
CA VAL A 215 -2.85 13.35 -3.26
C VAL A 215 -2.98 12.00 -2.56
N PHE A 216 -3.50 11.99 -1.32
CA PHE A 216 -3.60 10.78 -0.51
C PHE A 216 -4.49 9.73 -1.15
N PHE A 217 -5.72 10.11 -1.52
CA PHE A 217 -6.69 9.16 -2.08
C PHE A 217 -6.30 8.70 -3.48
N THR A 218 -5.66 9.54 -4.30
CA THR A 218 -5.14 9.12 -5.60
C THR A 218 -4.06 8.04 -5.44
N ILE A 219 -3.10 8.26 -4.53
CA ILE A 219 -2.02 7.29 -4.28
C ILE A 219 -2.58 6.03 -3.62
N SER A 220 -3.50 6.17 -2.66
CA SER A 220 -4.16 5.03 -2.02
C SER A 220 -4.95 4.17 -3.01
N ALA A 221 -5.67 4.79 -3.95
CA ALA A 221 -6.41 4.09 -5.00
C ALA A 221 -5.46 3.45 -6.02
N MET A 222 -4.44 4.18 -6.49
CA MET A 222 -3.49 3.69 -7.49
C MET A 222 -2.67 2.53 -6.95
N SER A 223 -2.15 2.63 -5.72
CA SER A 223 -1.44 1.54 -5.05
C SER A 223 -2.36 0.40 -4.62
N THR A 224 -3.67 0.53 -4.82
CA THR A 224 -4.68 -0.43 -4.33
C THR A 224 -4.63 -0.70 -2.82
N THR A 225 -4.05 0.23 -2.04
CA THR A 225 -3.90 0.08 -0.59
C THR A 225 -5.23 0.25 0.15
N GLY A 226 -5.99 1.31 -0.17
CA GLY A 226 -7.29 1.55 0.43
C GLY A 226 -7.27 2.28 1.78
N PHE A 227 -6.16 2.87 2.21
CA PHE A 227 -6.13 3.71 3.40
C PHE A 227 -6.95 4.98 3.23
N GLN A 228 -7.54 5.46 4.33
CA GLN A 228 -8.38 6.65 4.38
C GLN A 228 -7.86 7.62 5.45
N ILE A 229 -7.89 8.93 5.14
CA ILE A 229 -7.53 10.02 6.07
C ILE A 229 -8.74 10.78 6.58
N MET A 230 -9.93 10.42 6.12
CA MET A 230 -11.21 10.92 6.59
C MET A 230 -12.29 9.88 6.28
N SER A 231 -13.32 9.84 7.09
CA SER A 231 -14.49 9.02 6.82
C SER A 231 -15.21 9.59 5.58
N ILE A 232 -15.33 8.76 4.54
CA ILE A 232 -16.04 9.12 3.32
C ILE A 232 -17.41 8.45 3.36
N ASP A 233 -18.45 9.25 3.39
CA ASP A 233 -19.79 8.74 3.12
C ASP A 233 -19.96 8.59 1.61
N ILE A 234 -20.12 7.35 1.16
CA ILE A 234 -20.31 7.00 -0.25
C ILE A 234 -21.51 7.73 -0.87
N ASN A 235 -22.53 8.03 -0.05
CA ASN A 235 -23.73 8.73 -0.51
C ASN A 235 -23.48 10.21 -0.84
N THR A 236 -22.45 10.81 -0.23
CA THR A 236 -22.08 12.22 -0.45
C THR A 236 -20.94 12.39 -1.43
N LEU A 237 -20.26 11.30 -1.77
CA LEU A 237 -19.13 11.34 -2.70
C LEU A 237 -19.62 11.58 -4.14
N ASN A 238 -18.94 12.50 -4.84
CA ASN A 238 -19.23 12.75 -6.24
C ASN A 238 -19.01 11.47 -7.09
N PRO A 239 -20.03 11.00 -7.85
CA PRO A 239 -19.92 9.79 -8.67
C PRO A 239 -18.74 9.81 -9.67
N ALA A 240 -18.35 10.99 -10.16
CA ALA A 240 -17.19 11.12 -11.04
C ALA A 240 -15.87 10.77 -10.34
N ILE A 241 -15.71 11.14 -9.05
CA ILE A 241 -14.54 10.77 -8.26
C ILE A 241 -14.49 9.26 -8.04
N CYS A 242 -15.63 8.63 -7.70
CA CYS A 242 -15.73 7.18 -7.58
C CYS A 242 -15.33 6.47 -8.88
N PHE A 243 -15.82 6.95 -10.02
CA PHE A 243 -15.49 6.36 -11.30
C PHE A 243 -13.99 6.45 -11.63
N ILE A 244 -13.36 7.61 -11.34
CA ILE A 244 -11.92 7.79 -11.53
C ILE A 244 -11.13 6.84 -10.62
N PHE A 245 -11.50 6.69 -9.35
CA PHE A 245 -10.85 5.74 -8.44
C PHE A 245 -10.95 4.30 -8.95
N ILE A 246 -12.12 3.86 -9.43
CA ILE A 246 -12.29 2.53 -10.01
C ILE A 246 -11.36 2.33 -11.22
N LEU A 247 -11.27 3.31 -12.11
CA LEU A 247 -10.38 3.23 -13.29
C LEU A 247 -8.91 3.12 -12.90
N ILE A 248 -8.46 3.91 -11.90
CA ILE A 248 -7.07 3.89 -11.43
C ILE A 248 -6.75 2.56 -10.75
N MET A 249 -7.65 2.05 -9.90
CA MET A 249 -7.49 0.75 -9.25
C MET A 249 -7.43 -0.40 -10.26
N LEU A 250 -8.18 -0.33 -11.36
CA LEU A 250 -8.12 -1.31 -12.45
C LEU A 250 -6.79 -1.27 -13.20
N ILE A 251 -6.26 -0.08 -13.48
CA ILE A 251 -4.95 0.08 -14.12
C ILE A 251 -3.86 -0.50 -13.21
N GLY A 252 -3.92 -0.18 -11.93
CA GLY A 252 -2.93 -0.62 -10.93
C GLY A 252 -1.58 0.04 -11.12
N CYS A 253 -0.52 -0.61 -10.60
CA CYS A 253 0.84 -0.10 -10.58
C CYS A 253 1.79 -0.91 -11.44
N GLN A 254 3.08 -0.84 -11.13
CA GLN A 254 4.17 -1.49 -11.88
C GLN A 254 4.13 -3.02 -11.75
N SER A 255 4.63 -3.69 -12.77
CA SER A 255 4.90 -5.12 -12.72
C SER A 255 5.93 -5.43 -11.61
N SER A 256 5.83 -6.58 -10.98
CA SER A 256 6.69 -6.95 -9.84
C SER A 256 6.66 -5.98 -8.64
N SER A 257 5.55 -5.29 -8.42
CA SER A 257 5.21 -4.53 -7.21
C SER A 257 4.24 -5.32 -6.33
N THR A 258 4.01 -4.86 -5.09
CA THR A 258 3.05 -5.50 -4.16
C THR A 258 1.60 -5.20 -4.48
N CYS A 259 1.30 -4.18 -5.29
CA CYS A 259 -0.06 -3.74 -5.55
C CYS A 259 -0.83 -4.65 -6.53
N GLY A 260 -2.17 -4.52 -6.50
CA GLY A 260 -3.10 -5.19 -7.43
C GLY A 260 -3.24 -4.49 -8.78
N GLY A 261 -4.31 -4.82 -9.52
CA GLY A 261 -4.64 -4.25 -10.84
C GLY A 261 -4.06 -5.04 -12.02
N ILE A 262 -4.36 -4.55 -13.24
CA ILE A 262 -3.92 -5.19 -14.51
C ILE A 262 -2.42 -5.02 -14.73
N LYS A 263 -1.84 -4.02 -14.07
CA LYS A 263 -0.45 -3.58 -14.11
C LYS A 263 -0.03 -2.85 -15.38
N VAL A 264 0.81 -1.84 -15.19
CA VAL A 264 1.38 -1.04 -16.27
C VAL A 264 2.71 -1.68 -16.67
N GLY A 265 2.71 -2.53 -17.71
CA GLY A 265 3.92 -3.23 -18.17
C GLY A 265 3.68 -4.04 -19.42
#